data_a0900fde28cfb1a2e27b84548397494a
#
_entry.id   a0900fde28cfb1a2e27b84548397494a
#
_cell.length_a   1.000
_cell.length_b   1.000
_cell.length_c   1.000
_cell.angle_alpha   90.00
_cell.angle_beta   90.00
_cell.angle_gamma   90.00
#
_symmetry.space_group_name_H-M   'P 1'
#
loop_
_entity.id
_entity.type
_entity.pdbx_description
1 polymer ?
#
loop_
_entity_poly.entity_id
_entity_poly.type
_entity_poly.pdbx_seq_one_letter_code
_entity_poly.pdbx_strand_id
1 'polypeptide(L)'
;NQITLTLMLFGGAGIIGSMLFSKYFPKYRYRFINLTLAGLIGGVILLRPLAFSIPVTIAVCALIGMSATAFNVAMQSEIITDTPQSQTSVAMSIFSGIFNFGIGTGALIGGMVCSHLSISFVGIVGGAIVTVALVYWKFIVVKRSLRQAQ
;
A
#
# COMPACT_ATOMS: atom_id res chain seq x y z
N ASN A 1 -7.49 1.36 -24.99
CA ASN A 1 -7.43 -0.08 -24.69
C ASN A 1 -6.25 -0.48 -23.76
N GLN A 2 -5.06 0.16 -23.83
CA GLN A 2 -3.92 -0.16 -22.94
C GLN A 2 -4.18 0.29 -21.50
N ILE A 3 -4.76 1.45 -21.28
CA ILE A 3 -5.11 1.96 -19.94
C ILE A 3 -6.10 1.02 -19.25
N THR A 4 -7.14 0.59 -19.99
CA THR A 4 -8.15 -0.34 -19.47
C THR A 4 -7.50 -1.67 -19.06
N LEU A 5 -6.61 -2.22 -19.91
CA LEU A 5 -5.88 -3.45 -19.62
C LEU A 5 -5.02 -3.31 -18.36
N THR A 6 -4.29 -2.20 -18.24
CA THR A 6 -3.45 -1.91 -17.05
C THR A 6 -4.29 -1.85 -15.78
N LEU A 7 -5.44 -1.18 -15.83
CA LEU A 7 -6.36 -1.09 -14.68
C LEU A 7 -6.97 -2.44 -14.32
N MET A 8 -7.34 -3.26 -15.31
CA MET A 8 -7.87 -4.61 -15.07
C MET A 8 -6.80 -5.51 -14.43
N LEU A 9 -5.56 -5.44 -14.90
CA LEU A 9 -4.45 -6.20 -14.33
C LEU A 9 -4.05 -5.70 -12.94
N PHE A 10 -4.09 -4.39 -12.71
CA PHE A 10 -3.90 -3.79 -11.38
C PHE A 10 -4.93 -4.33 -10.38
N GLY A 11 -6.22 -4.30 -10.75
CA GLY A 11 -7.31 -4.84 -9.92
C GLY A 11 -7.23 -6.36 -9.74
N GLY A 12 -6.97 -7.10 -10.83
CA GLY A 12 -6.81 -8.56 -10.79
C GLY A 12 -5.61 -9.01 -9.94
N ALA A 13 -4.50 -8.29 -10.01
CA ALA A 13 -3.35 -8.53 -9.14
C ALA A 13 -3.68 -8.31 -7.65
N GLY A 14 -4.64 -7.42 -7.34
CA GLY A 14 -5.15 -7.23 -5.98
C GLY A 14 -5.80 -8.50 -5.41
N ILE A 15 -6.49 -9.30 -6.23
CA ILE A 15 -7.06 -10.60 -5.82
C ILE A 15 -5.94 -11.54 -5.38
N ILE A 16 -4.86 -11.61 -6.14
CA ILE A 16 -3.68 -12.40 -5.80
C ILE A 16 -3.07 -11.90 -4.48
N GLY A 17 -3.00 -10.58 -4.29
CA GLY A 17 -2.55 -9.96 -3.04
C GLY A 17 -3.37 -10.41 -1.82
N SER A 18 -4.71 -10.47 -1.96
CA SER A 18 -5.61 -10.96 -0.91
C SER A 18 -5.42 -12.46 -0.62
N MET A 19 -5.17 -13.26 -1.64
CA MET A 19 -4.87 -14.70 -1.47
C MET A 19 -3.54 -14.92 -0.75
N LEU A 20 -2.52 -14.15 -1.10
CA LEU A 20 -1.22 -14.19 -0.41
C LEU A 20 -1.36 -13.76 1.05
N PHE A 21 -2.20 -12.75 1.34
CA PHE A 21 -2.54 -12.36 2.70
C PHE A 21 -3.09 -13.55 3.49
N SER A 22 -4.14 -14.22 3.00
CA SER A 22 -4.78 -15.35 3.69
C SER A 22 -3.78 -16.46 4.02
N LYS A 23 -2.79 -16.70 3.15
CA LYS A 23 -1.82 -17.79 3.31
C LYS A 23 -0.66 -17.45 4.24
N TYR A 24 -0.13 -16.23 4.17
CA TYR A 24 1.14 -15.88 4.81
C TYR A 24 1.01 -14.97 6.02
N PHE A 25 -0.02 -14.12 6.09
CA PHE A 25 -0.20 -13.15 7.15
C PHE A 25 -0.34 -13.79 8.54
N PRO A 26 -1.12 -14.86 8.75
CA PRO A 26 -1.27 -15.47 10.07
C PRO A 26 0.06 -15.97 10.67
N LYS A 27 0.99 -16.38 9.81
CA LYS A 27 2.29 -16.92 10.22
C LYS A 27 3.40 -15.87 10.35
N TYR A 28 3.35 -14.81 9.52
CA TYR A 28 4.46 -13.83 9.40
C TYR A 28 3.95 -12.38 9.40
N ARG A 29 3.07 -12.02 10.32
CA ARG A 29 2.36 -10.75 10.45
C ARG A 29 3.22 -9.51 10.11
N TYR A 30 4.28 -9.23 10.88
CA TYR A 30 5.16 -8.07 10.67
C TYR A 30 6.01 -8.16 9.39
N ARG A 31 6.46 -9.35 9.03
CA ARG A 31 7.24 -9.55 7.79
C ARG A 31 6.38 -9.31 6.56
N PHE A 32 5.12 -9.72 6.62
CA PHE A 32 4.17 -9.52 5.52
C PHE A 32 3.89 -8.02 5.30
N ILE A 33 3.63 -7.26 6.36
CA ILE A 33 3.42 -5.80 6.27
C ILE A 33 4.67 -5.09 5.73
N ASN A 34 5.85 -5.45 6.22
CA ASN A 34 7.10 -4.89 5.72
C ASN A 34 7.32 -5.21 4.23
N LEU A 35 7.00 -6.43 3.80
CA LEU A 35 7.14 -6.85 2.41
C LEU A 35 6.18 -6.10 1.49
N THR A 36 4.92 -5.92 1.89
CA THR A 36 3.93 -5.16 1.11
C THR A 36 4.29 -3.69 1.00
N LEU A 37 4.77 -3.06 2.08
CA LEU A 37 5.30 -1.69 2.05
C LEU A 37 6.54 -1.58 1.15
N ALA A 38 7.48 -2.53 1.23
CA ALA A 38 8.64 -2.57 0.35
C ALA A 38 8.24 -2.75 -1.12
N GLY A 39 7.24 -3.58 -1.40
CA GLY A 39 6.66 -3.77 -2.74
C GLY A 39 6.04 -2.48 -3.28
N LEU A 40 5.32 -1.73 -2.44
CA LEU A 40 4.77 -0.41 -2.80
C LEU A 40 5.88 0.59 -3.13
N ILE A 41 6.88 0.73 -2.24
CA ILE A 41 8.02 1.64 -2.46
C ILE A 41 8.76 1.28 -3.74
N GLY A 42 9.14 0.00 -3.87
CA GLY A 42 9.86 -0.49 -5.04
C GLY A 42 9.06 -0.29 -6.32
N GLY A 43 7.78 -0.65 -6.32
CA GLY A 43 6.90 -0.48 -7.48
C GLY A 43 6.78 0.99 -7.91
N VAL A 44 6.53 1.90 -6.98
CA VAL A 44 6.35 3.33 -7.28
C VAL A 44 7.65 3.98 -7.76
N ILE A 45 8.80 3.66 -7.14
CA ILE A 45 10.12 4.19 -7.55
C ILE A 45 10.54 3.61 -8.90
N LEU A 46 10.33 2.31 -9.12
CA LEU A 46 10.71 1.62 -10.35
C LEU A 46 9.81 1.95 -11.55
N LEU A 47 8.62 2.53 -11.31
CA LEU A 47 7.68 2.85 -12.38
C LEU A 47 8.32 3.75 -13.44
N ARG A 48 9.05 4.81 -13.03
CA ARG A 48 9.69 5.74 -13.95
C ARG A 48 10.84 5.11 -14.77
N PRO A 49 11.89 4.51 -14.16
CA PRO A 49 13.01 3.96 -14.92
C PRO A 49 12.62 2.75 -15.77
N LEU A 50 11.53 2.05 -15.42
CA LEU A 50 11.06 0.87 -16.17
C LEU A 50 9.92 1.18 -17.15
N ALA A 51 9.47 2.43 -17.27
CA ALA A 51 8.40 2.85 -18.19
C ALA A 51 8.84 2.90 -19.66
N PHE A 52 9.96 2.28 -20.02
CA PHE A 52 10.43 2.17 -21.42
C PHE A 52 9.67 1.11 -22.23
N SER A 53 8.93 0.23 -21.58
CA SER A 53 8.20 -0.87 -22.23
C SER A 53 6.83 -1.07 -21.61
N ILE A 54 5.79 -1.17 -22.45
CA ILE A 54 4.40 -1.36 -22.00
C ILE A 54 4.24 -2.62 -21.13
N PRO A 55 4.77 -3.80 -21.50
CA PRO A 55 4.66 -4.99 -20.67
C PRO A 55 5.29 -4.83 -19.29
N VAL A 56 6.43 -4.14 -19.22
CA VAL A 56 7.13 -3.89 -17.94
C VAL A 56 6.34 -2.92 -17.07
N THR A 57 5.78 -1.86 -17.65
CA THR A 57 4.91 -0.93 -16.95
C THR A 57 3.70 -1.66 -16.37
N ILE A 58 3.05 -2.52 -17.12
CA ILE A 58 1.93 -3.34 -16.67
C ILE A 58 2.33 -4.24 -15.50
N ALA A 59 3.49 -4.90 -15.58
CA ALA A 59 3.98 -5.76 -14.50
C ALA A 59 4.26 -4.98 -13.20
N VAL A 60 4.84 -3.78 -13.31
CA VAL A 60 5.07 -2.90 -12.15
C VAL A 60 3.75 -2.40 -11.57
N CYS A 61 2.78 -2.02 -12.40
CA CYS A 61 1.43 -1.64 -11.94
C CYS A 61 0.73 -2.81 -11.23
N ALA A 62 0.86 -4.03 -11.74
CA ALA A 62 0.31 -5.23 -11.10
C ALA A 62 0.96 -5.48 -9.72
N LEU A 63 2.28 -5.31 -9.60
CA LEU A 63 3.01 -5.40 -8.33
C LEU A 63 2.51 -4.36 -7.32
N ILE A 64 2.31 -3.11 -7.75
CA ILE A 64 1.77 -2.04 -6.91
C ILE A 64 0.35 -2.40 -6.46
N GLY A 65 -0.53 -2.83 -7.36
CA GLY A 65 -1.90 -3.24 -7.05
C GLY A 65 -1.98 -4.39 -6.06
N MET A 66 -1.16 -5.42 -6.26
CA MET A 66 -1.05 -6.56 -5.35
C MET A 66 -0.58 -6.13 -3.96
N SER A 67 0.47 -5.33 -3.89
CA SER A 67 1.04 -4.84 -2.62
C SER A 67 0.09 -3.90 -1.88
N ALA A 68 -0.59 -3.00 -2.60
CA ALA A 68 -1.57 -2.07 -2.02
C ALA A 68 -2.76 -2.80 -1.42
N THR A 69 -3.33 -3.76 -2.14
CA THR A 69 -4.47 -4.55 -1.65
C THR A 69 -4.07 -5.43 -0.47
N ALA A 70 -2.93 -6.13 -0.56
CA ALA A 70 -2.43 -6.96 0.52
C ALA A 70 -2.15 -6.14 1.80
N PHE A 71 -1.57 -4.94 1.66
CA PHE A 71 -1.35 -4.02 2.77
C PHE A 71 -2.68 -3.56 3.40
N ASN A 72 -3.65 -3.15 2.57
CA ASN A 72 -4.96 -2.69 3.05
C ASN A 72 -5.67 -3.78 3.85
N VAL A 73 -5.73 -5.01 3.34
CA VAL A 73 -6.35 -6.15 4.03
C VAL A 73 -5.60 -6.49 5.32
N ALA A 74 -4.25 -6.41 5.31
CA ALA A 74 -3.45 -6.62 6.50
C ALA A 74 -3.77 -5.59 7.59
N MET A 75 -3.88 -4.31 7.26
CA MET A 75 -4.23 -3.25 8.22
C MET A 75 -5.63 -3.43 8.80
N GLN A 76 -6.61 -3.81 7.97
CA GLN A 76 -7.96 -4.12 8.45
C GLN A 76 -7.95 -5.30 9.43
N SER A 77 -7.20 -6.35 9.12
CA SER A 77 -7.07 -7.51 10.02
C SER A 77 -6.41 -7.16 11.35
N GLU A 78 -5.39 -6.28 11.34
CA GLU A 78 -4.76 -5.76 12.56
C GLU A 78 -5.80 -5.05 13.45
N ILE A 79 -6.58 -4.15 12.86
CA ILE A 79 -7.61 -3.39 13.59
C ILE A 79 -8.66 -4.32 14.20
N ILE A 80 -9.13 -5.31 13.43
CA ILE A 80 -10.13 -6.27 13.92
C ILE A 80 -9.56 -7.10 15.07
N THR A 81 -8.29 -7.50 14.99
CA THR A 81 -7.65 -8.33 16.00
C THR A 81 -7.35 -7.56 17.29
N ASP A 82 -6.93 -6.31 17.17
CA ASP A 82 -6.46 -5.49 18.30
C ASP A 82 -7.60 -4.68 18.97
N THR A 83 -8.82 -4.73 18.41
CA THR A 83 -9.97 -3.96 18.92
C THR A 83 -11.00 -4.89 19.57
N PRO A 84 -11.55 -4.53 20.76
CA PRO A 84 -12.65 -5.26 21.37
C PRO A 84 -13.85 -5.39 20.41
N GLN A 85 -14.51 -6.55 20.40
CA GLN A 85 -15.58 -6.86 19.46
C GLN A 85 -16.72 -5.83 19.46
N SER A 86 -17.03 -5.24 20.62
CA SER A 86 -18.04 -4.18 20.76
C SER A 86 -17.65 -2.86 20.07
N GLN A 87 -16.37 -2.61 19.79
CA GLN A 87 -15.84 -1.37 19.20
C GLN A 87 -15.29 -1.56 17.79
N THR A 88 -15.22 -2.78 17.29
CA THR A 88 -14.62 -3.10 15.97
C THR A 88 -15.31 -2.35 14.83
N SER A 89 -16.63 -2.21 14.86
CA SER A 89 -17.41 -1.47 13.86
C SER A 89 -16.99 0.01 13.78
N VAL A 90 -16.82 0.65 14.95
CA VAL A 90 -16.39 2.05 15.03
C VAL A 90 -14.94 2.20 14.55
N ALA A 91 -14.05 1.32 14.99
CA ALA A 91 -12.65 1.33 14.57
C ALA A 91 -12.50 1.15 13.05
N MET A 92 -13.28 0.25 12.46
CA MET A 92 -13.28 0.05 11.00
C MET A 92 -13.84 1.25 10.24
N SER A 93 -14.84 1.94 10.79
CA SER A 93 -15.37 3.17 10.19
C SER A 93 -14.33 4.29 10.21
N ILE A 94 -13.61 4.46 11.31
CA ILE A 94 -12.52 5.43 11.44
C ILE A 94 -11.38 5.09 10.46
N PHE A 95 -10.98 3.82 10.40
CA PHE A 95 -9.97 3.36 9.44
C PHE A 95 -10.36 3.69 8.01
N SER A 96 -11.60 3.36 7.61
CA SER A 96 -12.11 3.64 6.26
C SER A 96 -12.11 5.13 5.96
N GLY A 97 -12.49 5.98 6.92
CA GLY A 97 -12.44 7.43 6.78
C GLY A 97 -11.02 7.95 6.54
N ILE A 98 -10.06 7.54 7.39
CA ILE A 98 -8.64 7.93 7.27
C ILE A 98 -8.05 7.41 5.95
N PHE A 99 -8.37 6.17 5.57
CA PHE A 99 -7.88 5.57 4.34
C PHE A 99 -8.38 6.31 3.09
N ASN A 100 -9.67 6.64 3.03
CA ASN A 100 -10.24 7.42 1.92
C ASN A 100 -9.73 8.87 1.90
N PHE A 101 -9.52 9.49 3.07
CA PHE A 101 -8.87 10.79 3.17
C PHE A 101 -7.44 10.74 2.62
N GLY A 102 -6.70 9.66 2.92
CA GLY A 102 -5.37 9.41 2.35
C GLY A 102 -5.38 9.26 0.83
N ILE A 103 -6.39 8.57 0.26
CA ILE A 103 -6.56 8.45 -1.19
C ILE A 103 -6.82 9.84 -1.81
N GLY A 104 -7.74 10.62 -1.23
CA GLY A 104 -8.08 11.95 -1.73
C GLY A 104 -6.89 12.93 -1.67
N THR A 105 -6.18 12.98 -0.55
CA THR A 105 -4.99 13.84 -0.39
C THR A 105 -3.85 13.37 -1.29
N GLY A 106 -3.65 12.07 -1.45
CA GLY A 106 -2.67 11.49 -2.37
C GLY A 106 -2.95 11.87 -3.83
N ALA A 107 -4.21 11.80 -4.25
CA ALA A 107 -4.63 12.23 -5.59
C ALA A 107 -4.43 13.74 -5.81
N LEU A 108 -4.74 14.56 -4.79
CA LEU A 108 -4.51 16.01 -4.84
C LEU A 108 -3.02 16.33 -4.99
N ILE A 109 -2.16 15.77 -4.13
CA ILE A 109 -0.70 15.96 -4.18
C ILE A 109 -0.15 15.47 -5.52
N GLY A 110 -0.55 14.28 -5.97
CA GLY A 110 -0.14 13.73 -7.26
C GLY A 110 -0.54 14.61 -8.44
N GLY A 111 -1.76 15.16 -8.41
CA GLY A 111 -2.25 16.11 -9.41
C GLY A 111 -1.44 17.42 -9.42
N MET A 112 -1.15 17.99 -8.24
CA MET A 112 -0.31 19.18 -8.12
C MET A 112 1.11 18.94 -8.65
N VAL A 113 1.73 17.82 -8.31
CA VAL A 113 3.06 17.45 -8.81
C VAL A 113 3.06 17.30 -10.33
N CYS A 114 2.02 16.66 -10.87
CA CYS A 114 1.86 16.48 -12.31
C CYS A 114 1.71 17.82 -13.04
N SER A 115 0.94 18.77 -12.47
CA SER A 115 0.64 20.06 -13.09
C SER A 115 1.80 21.05 -13.00
N HIS A 116 2.53 21.08 -11.89
CA HIS A 116 3.56 22.11 -11.63
C HIS A 116 4.98 21.64 -11.92
N LEU A 117 5.25 20.34 -11.86
CA LEU A 117 6.57 19.78 -12.11
C LEU A 117 6.58 18.91 -13.36
N SER A 118 6.18 17.67 -13.22
CA SER A 118 6.05 16.69 -14.31
C SER A 118 5.48 15.39 -13.76
N ILE A 119 4.79 14.64 -14.60
CA ILE A 119 4.32 13.29 -14.28
C ILE A 119 5.45 12.36 -13.80
N SER A 120 6.68 12.61 -14.25
CA SER A 120 7.87 11.86 -13.86
C SER A 120 8.23 11.97 -12.38
N PHE A 121 7.82 13.05 -11.70
CA PHE A 121 8.09 13.27 -10.28
C PHE A 121 7.03 12.65 -9.37
N VAL A 122 5.86 12.30 -9.88
CA VAL A 122 4.76 11.71 -9.08
C VAL A 122 5.23 10.43 -8.37
N GLY A 123 5.98 9.57 -9.08
CA GLY A 123 6.54 8.35 -8.49
C GLY A 123 7.55 8.63 -7.37
N ILE A 124 8.39 9.64 -7.52
CA ILE A 124 9.40 10.01 -6.51
C ILE A 124 8.71 10.54 -5.25
N VAL A 125 7.75 11.45 -5.42
CA VAL A 125 6.99 12.02 -4.28
C VAL A 125 6.18 10.95 -3.58
N GLY A 126 5.47 10.09 -4.33
CA GLY A 126 4.75 8.96 -3.77
C GLY A 126 5.66 7.98 -3.02
N GLY A 127 6.81 7.64 -3.61
CA GLY A 127 7.84 6.80 -2.99
C GLY A 127 8.40 7.39 -1.69
N ALA A 128 8.62 8.70 -1.64
CA ALA A 128 9.07 9.39 -0.43
C ALA A 128 8.02 9.30 0.70
N ILE A 129 6.74 9.54 0.38
CA ILE A 129 5.63 9.42 1.35
C ILE A 129 5.56 8.01 1.93
N VAL A 130 5.59 6.97 1.08
CA VAL A 130 5.53 5.58 1.54
C VAL A 130 6.78 5.19 2.34
N THR A 131 7.96 5.73 1.98
CA THR A 131 9.20 5.52 2.75
C THR A 131 9.08 6.10 4.16
N VAL A 132 8.55 7.31 4.31
CA VAL A 132 8.29 7.91 5.64
C VAL A 132 7.32 7.03 6.44
N ALA A 133 6.26 6.51 5.81
CA ALA A 133 5.32 5.60 6.45
C ALA A 133 5.99 4.30 6.91
N LEU A 134 6.89 3.71 6.10
CA LEU A 134 7.66 2.50 6.46
C LEU A 134 8.59 2.76 7.64
N VAL A 135 9.30 3.89 7.64
CA VAL A 135 10.19 4.30 8.75
C VAL A 135 9.37 4.45 10.04
N TYR A 136 8.25 5.17 9.98
CA TYR A 136 7.35 5.33 11.11
C TYR A 136 6.85 3.98 11.64
N TRP A 137 6.37 3.11 10.76
CA TRP A 137 5.92 1.77 11.10
C TRP A 137 7.02 0.97 11.82
N LYS A 138 8.21 0.90 11.23
CA LYS A 138 9.31 0.10 11.75
C LYS A 138 9.82 0.59 13.10
N PHE A 139 10.01 1.90 13.26
CA PHE A 139 10.63 2.46 14.46
C PHE A 139 9.65 2.71 15.61
N ILE A 140 8.39 2.99 15.32
CA ILE A 140 7.41 3.35 16.34
C ILE A 140 6.48 2.19 16.65
N VAL A 141 5.83 1.62 15.64
CA VAL A 141 4.80 0.61 15.85
C VAL A 141 5.42 -0.73 16.24
N VAL A 142 6.38 -1.24 15.47
CA VAL A 142 7.01 -2.54 15.75
C VAL A 142 7.78 -2.51 17.07
N LYS A 143 8.52 -1.43 17.35
CA LYS A 143 9.28 -1.31 18.60
C LYS A 143 8.38 -1.22 19.84
N ARG A 144 7.23 -0.55 19.74
CA ARG A 144 6.25 -0.51 20.84
C ARG A 144 5.60 -1.87 21.08
N SER A 145 5.20 -2.55 20.01
CA SER A 145 4.57 -3.86 20.10
C SER A 145 5.50 -4.90 20.74
N LEU A 146 6.80 -4.89 20.40
CA LEU A 146 7.78 -5.78 21.02
C LEU A 146 8.03 -5.48 22.50
N ARG A 147 7.90 -4.22 22.93
CA ARG A 147 8.03 -3.84 24.36
C ARG A 147 6.82 -4.23 25.20
N GLN A 148 5.65 -4.34 24.62
CA GLN A 148 4.43 -4.76 25.33
C GLN A 148 4.30 -6.27 25.43
N ALA A 149 5.08 -7.01 24.65
CA ALA A 149 5.12 -8.48 24.68
C ALA A 149 6.16 -9.06 25.65
N GLN A 150 6.94 -8.20 26.31
CA GLN A 150 7.88 -8.53 27.40
C GLN A 150 7.28 -8.21 28.76
#